data_26297485e7b33078e92d2d089950535d
#
_entry.id   26297485e7b33078e92d2d089950535d
#
_cell.length_a   1.000
_cell.length_b   1.000
_cell.length_c   1.000
_cell.angle_alpha   90.00
_cell.angle_beta   90.00
_cell.angle_gamma   90.00
#
_symmetry.space_group_name_H-M   'P 1'
#
loop_
_entity.id
_entity.type
_entity.pdbx_description
1 polymer ?
#
loop_
_entity_poly.entity_id
_entity_poly.type
_entity_poly.pdbx_seq_one_letter_code
_entity_poly.pdbx_strand_id
1 'polypeptide(L)'
;MPTTDSALIQSAAACERSLSRLRRAGRVRLDDAEAAAVAAAIDGVAASSIELFGSRTDPMRRGGDIDLLILSTGPRLETARRVSTRFFSRCEERIDVVVLDPENLSPAEEAFLRSLSRVKIA
;
A
#
# COMPACT_ATOMS: atom_id res chain seq x y z
N MET A 1 25.04 8.26 9.99
CA MET A 1 24.54 7.47 9.73
C MET A 1 23.40 7.48 9.12
N PRO A 2 23.29 6.98 8.38
CA PRO A 2 22.19 7.09 7.66
C PRO A 2 21.04 6.76 8.40
N THR A 3 20.08 7.41 8.24
CA THR A 3 18.96 6.96 8.73
C THR A 3 18.47 5.91 7.92
N THR A 4 17.92 4.97 8.49
CA THR A 4 17.38 3.86 7.79
C THR A 4 15.90 3.76 8.03
N ASP A 5 15.28 4.82 8.46
CA ASP A 5 13.87 4.76 8.76
C ASP A 5 13.04 4.41 7.55
N SER A 6 13.43 4.95 6.37
CA SER A 6 12.70 4.64 5.16
C SER A 6 13.08 3.29 4.57
N ALA A 7 13.98 2.58 5.22
CA ALA A 7 14.43 1.28 4.74
C ALA A 7 13.85 0.12 5.53
N LEU A 8 12.73 0.33 6.19
CA LEU A 8 12.05 -0.78 6.86
C LEU A 8 11.63 -1.81 5.82
N ILE A 9 11.97 -3.06 6.09
CA ILE A 9 11.63 -4.16 5.19
C ILE A 9 10.27 -4.69 5.60
N GLN A 10 9.32 -4.59 4.71
CA GLN A 10 7.96 -5.02 4.97
C GLN A 10 7.83 -6.54 4.93
N SER A 11 6.88 -7.06 5.67
CA SER A 11 6.67 -8.50 5.82
C SER A 11 5.23 -8.84 5.50
N ALA A 12 5.02 -9.88 4.69
CA ALA A 12 3.68 -10.36 4.37
C ALA A 12 2.92 -10.74 5.64
N ALA A 13 3.57 -11.44 6.56
CA ALA A 13 2.91 -11.89 7.79
C ALA A 13 2.43 -10.70 8.64
N ALA A 14 3.27 -9.67 8.78
CA ALA A 14 2.89 -8.49 9.55
C ALA A 14 1.75 -7.73 8.85
N CYS A 15 1.79 -7.65 7.53
CA CYS A 15 0.75 -7.00 6.75
C CYS A 15 -0.57 -7.77 6.87
N GLU A 16 -0.54 -9.09 6.82
CA GLU A 16 -1.74 -9.90 7.00
C GLU A 16 -2.40 -9.65 8.35
N ARG A 17 -1.61 -9.56 9.40
CA ARG A 17 -2.14 -9.28 10.74
C ARG A 17 -2.78 -7.89 10.79
N SER A 18 -2.13 -6.91 10.21
CA SER A 18 -2.64 -5.54 10.16
C SER A 18 -3.94 -5.49 9.37
N LEU A 19 -3.98 -6.11 8.18
CA LEU A 19 -5.18 -6.12 7.35
C LEU A 19 -6.33 -6.84 8.03
N SER A 20 -6.06 -7.95 8.73
CA SER A 20 -7.08 -8.66 9.46
C SER A 20 -7.74 -7.76 10.51
N ARG A 21 -6.93 -7.01 11.25
CA ARG A 21 -7.41 -6.07 12.25
C ARG A 21 -8.25 -4.95 11.63
N LEU A 22 -7.74 -4.37 10.56
CA LEU A 22 -8.39 -3.25 9.88
C LEU A 22 -9.69 -3.67 9.21
N ARG A 23 -9.73 -4.87 8.65
CA ARG A 23 -10.96 -5.40 8.04
C ARG A 23 -12.05 -5.62 9.08
N ARG A 24 -11.69 -6.18 10.24
CA ARG A 24 -12.64 -6.35 11.33
C ARG A 24 -13.16 -5.03 11.86
N ALA A 25 -12.33 -4.00 11.82
CA ALA A 25 -12.72 -2.66 12.27
C ALA A 25 -13.48 -1.87 11.20
N GLY A 26 -13.67 -2.44 10.01
CA GLY A 26 -14.36 -1.74 8.91
C GLY A 26 -13.56 -0.60 8.30
N ARG A 27 -12.23 -0.61 8.47
CA ARG A 27 -11.37 0.46 7.99
C ARG A 27 -10.90 0.25 6.55
N VAL A 28 -10.86 -1.00 6.10
CA VAL A 28 -10.47 -1.33 4.74
C VAL A 28 -11.44 -2.36 4.16
N ARG A 29 -11.68 -2.27 2.86
CA ARG A 29 -12.57 -3.19 2.15
C ARG A 29 -11.77 -4.04 1.19
N LEU A 30 -11.37 -5.21 1.63
CA LEU A 30 -10.68 -6.21 0.82
C LEU A 30 -11.28 -7.57 1.17
N ASP A 31 -11.49 -8.41 0.16
CA ASP A 31 -11.87 -9.78 0.45
C ASP A 31 -10.62 -10.60 0.83
N ASP A 32 -10.83 -11.87 1.20
CA ASP A 32 -9.73 -12.71 1.64
C ASP A 32 -8.62 -12.83 0.60
N ALA A 33 -9.01 -13.04 -0.66
CA ALA A 33 -8.04 -13.19 -1.75
C ALA A 33 -7.28 -11.90 -2.00
N GLU A 34 -7.98 -10.77 -1.99
CA GLU A 34 -7.37 -9.46 -2.18
C GLU A 34 -6.39 -9.13 -1.06
N ALA A 35 -6.79 -9.38 0.17
CA ALA A 35 -5.92 -9.12 1.33
C ALA A 35 -4.65 -9.97 1.28
N ALA A 36 -4.80 -11.26 0.96
CA ALA A 36 -3.66 -12.16 0.84
C ALA A 36 -2.72 -11.74 -0.29
N ALA A 37 -3.30 -11.30 -1.42
CA ALA A 37 -2.51 -10.86 -2.57
C ALA A 37 -1.74 -9.58 -2.27
N VAL A 38 -2.36 -8.62 -1.57
CA VAL A 38 -1.70 -7.38 -1.16
C VAL A 38 -0.52 -7.70 -0.24
N ALA A 39 -0.76 -8.52 0.79
CA ALA A 39 0.29 -8.87 1.73
C ALA A 39 1.48 -9.55 1.04
N ALA A 40 1.20 -10.48 0.13
CA ALA A 40 2.25 -11.16 -0.61
C ALA A 40 3.01 -10.20 -1.53
N ALA A 41 2.29 -9.24 -2.12
CA ALA A 41 2.89 -8.29 -3.06
C ALA A 41 3.92 -7.38 -2.39
N ILE A 42 3.69 -6.98 -1.15
CA ILE A 42 4.57 -6.03 -0.46
C ILE A 42 5.67 -6.72 0.35
N ASP A 43 5.70 -8.02 0.37
CA ASP A 43 6.70 -8.74 1.15
C ASP A 43 8.12 -8.38 0.66
N GLY A 44 8.98 -8.03 1.58
CA GLY A 44 10.36 -7.66 1.27
C GLY A 44 10.56 -6.27 0.68
N VAL A 45 9.49 -5.49 0.54
CA VAL A 45 9.61 -4.13 0.02
C VAL A 45 10.18 -3.21 1.11
N ALA A 46 11.20 -2.43 0.75
CA ALA A 46 11.77 -1.45 1.66
C ALA A 46 10.94 -0.18 1.58
N ALA A 47 10.23 0.16 2.65
CA ALA A 47 9.36 1.33 2.68
C ALA A 47 9.15 1.77 4.11
N SER A 48 9.02 3.06 4.33
CA SER A 48 8.70 3.58 5.66
C SER A 48 7.22 3.34 6.00
N SER A 49 6.37 3.28 4.97
CA SER A 49 4.94 3.07 5.18
C SER A 49 4.31 2.56 3.89
N ILE A 50 3.33 1.68 4.04
CA ILE A 50 2.47 1.26 2.92
C ILE A 50 1.04 1.49 3.37
N GLU A 51 0.26 2.16 2.52
CA GLU A 51 -1.08 2.61 2.86
C GLU A 51 -2.05 2.22 1.75
N LEU A 52 -3.27 1.93 2.16
CA LEU A 52 -4.38 1.79 1.24
C LEU A 52 -5.09 3.13 1.18
N PHE A 53 -5.49 3.58 0.01
CA PHE A 53 -6.22 4.83 -0.11
C PHE A 53 -7.38 4.68 -1.10
N GLY A 54 -8.19 5.72 -1.19
CA GLY A 54 -9.28 5.77 -2.14
C GLY A 54 -10.49 4.94 -1.72
N SER A 55 -11.19 4.37 -2.71
CA SER A 55 -12.50 3.76 -2.48
C SER A 55 -12.50 2.59 -1.52
N ARG A 56 -11.39 1.87 -1.43
CA ARG A 56 -11.29 0.70 -0.54
C ARG A 56 -11.13 1.07 0.92
N THR A 57 -11.02 2.37 1.24
CA THR A 57 -11.07 2.85 2.62
C THR A 57 -12.49 3.29 3.02
N ASP A 58 -13.44 3.20 2.11
CA ASP A 58 -14.83 3.59 2.38
C ASP A 58 -15.70 2.34 2.52
N PRO A 59 -16.19 2.04 3.73
CA PRO A 59 -16.98 0.83 3.96
C PRO A 59 -18.33 0.85 3.28
N MET A 60 -18.80 2.01 2.86
CA MET A 60 -20.11 2.16 2.24
C MET A 60 -20.09 1.98 0.72
N ARG A 61 -18.92 1.91 0.12
CA ARG A 61 -18.80 1.74 -1.33
C ARG A 61 -18.68 0.28 -1.69
N ARG A 62 -18.88 -0.02 -2.98
CA ARG A 62 -18.71 -1.36 -3.51
C ARG A 62 -17.76 -1.32 -4.69
N GLY A 63 -16.96 -2.37 -4.86
CA GLY A 63 -16.02 -2.46 -5.97
C GLY A 63 -14.94 -1.40 -5.89
N GLY A 64 -14.50 -0.95 -7.03
CA GLY A 64 -13.43 0.02 -7.15
C GLY A 64 -12.06 -0.64 -7.16
N ASP A 65 -11.08 0.08 -7.70
CA ASP A 65 -9.71 -0.40 -7.77
C ASP A 65 -9.07 -0.39 -6.38
N ILE A 66 -8.08 -1.24 -6.21
CA ILE A 66 -7.26 -1.21 -4.99
C ILE A 66 -6.15 -0.20 -5.24
N ASP A 67 -6.03 0.80 -4.38
CA ASP A 67 -5.02 1.84 -4.50
C ASP A 67 -4.04 1.75 -3.36
N LEU A 68 -2.77 1.48 -3.68
CA LEU A 68 -1.69 1.39 -2.70
C LEU A 68 -0.76 2.58 -2.84
N LEU A 69 -0.39 3.15 -1.69
CA LEU A 69 0.62 4.19 -1.61
C LEU A 69 1.81 3.62 -0.85
N ILE A 70 2.96 3.64 -1.48
CA ILE A 70 4.21 3.17 -0.88
C ILE A 70 5.11 4.37 -0.68
N LEU A 71 5.43 4.68 0.57
CA LEU A 71 6.35 5.74 0.91
C LEU A 71 7.74 5.14 1.06
N SER A 72 8.61 5.43 0.11
CA SER A 72 9.91 4.80 0.01
C SER A 72 10.90 5.71 -0.70
N THR A 73 12.15 5.68 -0.27
CA THR A 73 13.24 6.39 -0.95
C THR A 73 13.85 5.54 -2.07
N GLY A 74 13.36 4.32 -2.26
CA GLY A 74 13.87 3.43 -3.30
C GLY A 74 13.35 3.78 -4.70
N PRO A 75 13.71 2.96 -5.70
CA PRO A 75 13.34 3.25 -7.08
C PRO A 75 11.85 3.10 -7.30
N ARG A 76 11.23 4.18 -7.75
CA ARG A 76 9.76 4.24 -7.84
C ARG A 76 9.19 3.24 -8.83
N LEU A 77 9.72 3.25 -10.04
CA LEU A 77 9.16 2.45 -11.12
C LEU A 77 9.34 0.96 -10.88
N GLU A 78 10.52 0.58 -10.43
CA GLU A 78 10.81 -0.82 -10.12
C GLU A 78 9.94 -1.33 -8.99
N THR A 79 9.80 -0.53 -7.93
CA THR A 79 8.98 -0.91 -6.77
C THR A 79 7.53 -1.08 -7.18
N ALA A 80 6.98 -0.11 -7.91
CA ALA A 80 5.59 -0.19 -8.36
C ALA A 80 5.35 -1.40 -9.24
N ARG A 81 6.26 -1.66 -10.18
CA ARG A 81 6.15 -2.78 -11.09
C ARG A 81 6.24 -4.12 -10.37
N ARG A 82 7.16 -4.22 -9.42
CA ARG A 82 7.35 -5.44 -8.63
C ARG A 82 6.10 -5.77 -7.84
N VAL A 83 5.54 -4.78 -7.15
CA VAL A 83 4.33 -4.97 -6.35
C VAL A 83 3.15 -5.33 -7.24
N SER A 84 2.94 -4.61 -8.34
CA SER A 84 1.85 -4.90 -9.27
C SER A 84 1.96 -6.31 -9.85
N THR A 85 3.14 -6.71 -10.27
CA THR A 85 3.37 -8.03 -10.86
C THR A 85 3.07 -9.14 -9.85
N ARG A 86 3.54 -8.97 -8.62
CA ARG A 86 3.28 -9.95 -7.56
C ARG A 86 1.81 -10.05 -7.22
N PHE A 87 1.13 -8.89 -7.18
CA PHE A 87 -0.29 -8.87 -6.91
C PHE A 87 -1.05 -9.64 -8.00
N PHE A 88 -0.78 -9.33 -9.27
CA PHE A 88 -1.47 -9.97 -10.39
C PHE A 88 -1.17 -11.46 -10.52
N SER A 89 -0.10 -11.94 -9.91
CA SER A 89 0.17 -13.38 -9.91
C SER A 89 -0.79 -14.15 -8.99
N ARG A 90 -1.55 -13.43 -8.15
CA ARG A 90 -2.44 -14.05 -7.17
C ARG A 90 -3.87 -13.57 -7.26
N CYS A 91 -4.12 -12.45 -7.88
CA CYS A 91 -5.44 -11.84 -7.90
C CYS A 91 -5.62 -11.09 -9.21
N GLU A 92 -6.80 -11.17 -9.79
CA GLU A 92 -7.08 -10.50 -11.07
C GLU A 92 -7.70 -9.12 -10.89
N GLU A 93 -7.91 -8.68 -9.65
CA GLU A 93 -8.49 -7.38 -9.41
C GLU A 93 -7.54 -6.26 -9.83
N ARG A 94 -8.07 -5.09 -10.12
CA ARG A 94 -7.24 -3.95 -10.51
C ARG A 94 -6.53 -3.35 -9.32
N ILE A 95 -5.26 -3.03 -9.52
CA ILE A 95 -4.47 -2.38 -8.49
C ILE A 95 -3.66 -1.24 -9.10
N ASP A 96 -3.67 -0.10 -8.43
CA ASP A 96 -2.81 1.04 -8.76
C ASP A 96 -1.80 1.19 -7.64
N VAL A 97 -0.53 1.27 -7.99
CA VAL A 97 0.54 1.40 -7.01
C VAL A 97 1.26 2.72 -7.25
N VAL A 98 1.18 3.59 -6.25
CA VAL A 98 1.86 4.89 -6.28
C VAL A 98 3.02 4.83 -5.29
N VAL A 99 4.22 5.17 -5.76
CA VAL A 99 5.41 5.19 -4.91
C VAL A 99 5.89 6.63 -4.83
N LEU A 100 5.97 7.17 -3.63
CA LEU A 100 6.46 8.52 -3.40
C LEU A 100 7.60 8.50 -2.40
N ASP A 101 8.57 9.39 -2.59
CA ASP A 101 9.68 9.55 -1.68
C ASP A 101 9.28 10.53 -0.57
N PRO A 102 9.11 10.06 0.68
CA PRO A 102 8.64 10.93 1.75
C PRO A 102 9.63 12.02 2.14
N GLU A 103 10.89 11.88 1.71
CA GLU A 103 11.92 12.87 2.00
C GLU A 103 12.08 13.90 0.90
N ASN A 104 11.34 13.74 -0.21
CA ASN A 104 11.51 14.59 -1.38
C ASN A 104 10.19 14.80 -2.12
N LEU A 105 9.17 15.21 -1.37
CA LEU A 105 7.85 15.42 -1.95
C LEU A 105 7.79 16.77 -2.66
N SER A 106 7.24 16.78 -3.88
CA SER A 106 6.93 18.03 -4.56
C SER A 106 5.69 18.65 -3.91
N PRO A 107 5.43 19.95 -4.14
CA PRO A 107 4.19 20.57 -3.65
C PRO A 107 2.93 19.86 -4.15
N ALA A 108 2.95 19.38 -5.39
CA ALA A 108 1.81 18.62 -5.93
C ALA A 108 1.62 17.29 -5.21
N GLU A 109 2.71 16.61 -4.89
CA GLU A 109 2.65 15.34 -4.16
C GLU A 109 2.16 15.57 -2.72
N GLU A 110 2.61 16.63 -2.07
CA GLU A 110 2.11 16.97 -0.74
C GLU A 110 0.61 17.25 -0.77
N ALA A 111 0.15 17.99 -1.76
CA ALA A 111 -1.26 18.30 -1.91
C ALA A 111 -2.07 17.01 -2.15
N PHE A 112 -1.55 16.12 -2.99
CA PHE A 112 -2.16 14.82 -3.26
C PHE A 112 -2.32 14.03 -1.96
N LEU A 113 -1.27 13.91 -1.15
CA LEU A 113 -1.32 13.18 0.11
C LEU A 113 -2.34 13.78 1.07
N ARG A 114 -2.44 15.09 1.13
CA ARG A 114 -3.40 15.75 2.02
C ARG A 114 -4.84 15.51 1.59
N SER A 115 -5.07 15.26 0.31
CA SER A 115 -6.42 15.05 -0.21
C SER A 115 -6.94 13.64 -0.05
N LEU A 116 -6.07 12.68 0.31
CA LEU A 116 -6.43 11.27 0.32
C LEU A 116 -7.06 10.84 1.64
N SER A 117 -8.05 9.94 1.52
CA SER A 117 -8.44 9.11 2.62
C SER A 117 -7.51 7.90 2.60
N ARG A 118 -6.68 7.73 3.59
CA ARG A 118 -5.65 6.68 3.58
C ARG A 118 -5.51 6.01 4.93
N VAL A 119 -5.21 4.70 4.88
CA VAL A 119 -5.09 3.85 6.04
C VAL A 119 -3.78 3.09 5.96
N LYS A 120 -2.95 3.20 6.97
CA LYS A 120 -1.68 2.49 7.00
C LYS A 120 -1.93 1.01 7.20
N ILE A 121 -1.36 0.19 6.31
CA ILE A 121 -1.50 -1.27 6.37
C ILE A 121 -0.17 -1.96 6.64
N ALA A 122 0.93 -1.25 6.49
CA ALA A 122 2.24 -1.82 6.80
C ALA A 122 3.29 -0.74 7.09
#